data_ffbc730a893ebe53f7b4d6bf4d3ffa1d
#
_entry.id   ffbc730a893ebe53f7b4d6bf4d3ffa1d
#
_cell.length_a   1.000
_cell.length_b   1.000
_cell.length_c   1.000
_cell.angle_alpha   90.00
_cell.angle_beta   90.00
_cell.angle_gamma   90.00
#
_symmetry.space_group_name_H-M   'P 1'
#
loop_
_entity.id
_entity.type
_entity.pdbx_description
1 polymer ?
#
loop_
_entity_poly.entity_id
_entity_poly.type
_entity_poly.pdbx_seq_one_letter_code
_entity_poly.pdbx_strand_id
1 'polypeptide(L)'
;MALNLEPLRLPSDNNERPLVIAGPCSAESEEQVMTTARQLADKGCRMFRAGVWKPRTKPGGFEGVGSVGLTWLQEVKKETGMLVATEVANKQHVEEALNAGVDVLWIG
;
A
#
# COMPACT_ATOMS: atom_id res chain seq x y z
N MET A 1 -4.63 -11.62 27.02
CA MET A 1 -5.06 -12.29 25.79
C MET A 1 -3.86 -12.66 24.94
N ALA A 2 -3.76 -13.90 24.57
CA ALA A 2 -2.69 -14.33 23.71
C ALA A 2 -3.05 -14.02 22.25
N LEU A 3 -2.14 -13.39 21.53
CA LEU A 3 -2.29 -13.19 20.10
C LEU A 3 -1.76 -14.40 19.37
N ASN A 4 -2.58 -14.96 18.51
CA ASN A 4 -2.19 -16.09 17.71
C ASN A 4 -1.67 -15.56 16.36
N LEU A 5 -0.38 -15.23 16.34
CA LEU A 5 0.24 -14.62 15.16
C LEU A 5 0.87 -15.68 14.28
N GLU A 6 0.57 -15.61 13.00
CA GLU A 6 1.19 -16.46 12.00
C GLU A 6 2.15 -15.64 11.14
N PRO A 7 3.23 -16.24 10.64
CA PRO A 7 4.10 -15.53 9.73
C PRO A 7 3.34 -15.02 8.50
N LEU A 8 3.64 -13.80 8.10
CA LEU A 8 3.07 -13.22 6.91
C LEU A 8 3.61 -13.94 5.67
N ARG A 9 2.68 -14.44 4.85
CA ARG A 9 3.06 -15.13 3.62
C ARG A 9 2.96 -14.18 2.45
N LEU A 10 4.11 -13.80 1.91
CA LEU A 10 4.19 -12.83 0.84
C LEU A 10 4.65 -13.52 -0.45
N PRO A 11 4.19 -13.01 -1.62
CA PRO A 11 4.59 -13.62 -2.88
C PRO A 11 6.09 -13.42 -3.11
N SER A 12 6.76 -14.47 -3.58
CA SER A 12 8.14 -14.37 -3.98
C SER A 12 8.36 -15.27 -5.18
N ASP A 13 9.25 -14.87 -6.08
CA ASP A 13 9.54 -15.66 -7.27
C ASP A 13 10.40 -16.87 -6.95
N ASN A 14 11.25 -16.76 -5.95
CA ASN A 14 11.99 -17.87 -5.39
C ASN A 14 12.47 -17.52 -3.98
N ASN A 15 12.88 -18.53 -3.22
CA ASN A 15 13.28 -18.36 -1.82
C ASN A 15 14.62 -17.63 -1.65
N GLU A 16 15.36 -17.41 -2.71
CA GLU A 16 16.68 -16.79 -2.65
C GLU A 16 16.66 -15.29 -2.88
N ARG A 17 15.56 -14.76 -3.38
CA ARG A 17 15.46 -13.33 -3.69
C ARG A 17 14.77 -12.56 -2.59
N PRO A 18 15.22 -11.33 -2.31
CA PRO A 18 14.47 -10.47 -1.40
C PRO A 18 13.07 -10.22 -1.96
N LEU A 19 12.11 -10.11 -1.07
CA LEU A 19 10.80 -9.61 -1.45
C LEU A 19 10.91 -8.12 -1.74
N VAL A 20 10.36 -7.68 -2.87
CA VAL A 20 10.34 -6.27 -3.23
C VAL A 20 8.94 -5.71 -3.11
N ILE A 21 8.79 -4.65 -2.32
CA ILE A 21 7.56 -3.88 -2.23
C ILE A 21 7.92 -2.49 -2.76
N ALA A 22 7.35 -2.13 -3.89
CA ALA A 22 7.73 -0.89 -4.57
C ALA A 22 6.52 -0.01 -4.83
N GLY A 23 6.76 1.28 -4.95
CA GLY A 23 5.72 2.27 -5.22
C GLY A 23 6.07 3.61 -4.59
N PRO A 24 5.27 4.64 -4.86
CA PRO A 24 5.54 5.98 -4.34
C PRO A 24 5.40 6.04 -2.83
N CYS A 25 6.24 6.85 -2.20
CA CYS A 25 6.12 7.12 -0.78
C CYS A 25 4.76 7.76 -0.47
N SER A 26 4.29 8.62 -1.36
CA SER A 26 3.02 9.29 -1.21
C SER A 26 2.23 9.20 -2.51
N ALA A 27 0.98 8.74 -2.41
CA ALA A 27 0.05 8.82 -3.53
C ALA A 27 -0.38 10.27 -3.68
N GLU A 28 -0.24 10.82 -4.87
CA GLU A 28 -0.57 12.23 -5.13
C GLU A 28 -1.72 12.39 -6.11
N SER A 29 -1.86 11.46 -7.05
CA SER A 29 -2.96 11.45 -8.01
C SER A 29 -3.23 10.04 -8.47
N GLU A 30 -4.42 9.81 -8.99
CA GLU A 30 -4.76 8.51 -9.56
C GLU A 30 -3.85 8.18 -10.73
N GLU A 31 -3.57 9.15 -11.60
CA GLU A 31 -2.70 8.95 -12.75
C GLU A 31 -1.29 8.51 -12.32
N GLN A 32 -0.70 9.18 -11.32
CA GLN A 32 0.60 8.81 -10.79
C GLN A 32 0.59 7.37 -10.29
N VAL A 33 -0.39 7.03 -9.47
CA VAL A 33 -0.49 5.71 -8.85
C VAL A 33 -0.65 4.62 -9.92
N MET A 34 -1.56 4.82 -10.86
CA MET A 34 -1.84 3.80 -11.87
C MET A 34 -0.68 3.65 -12.86
N THR A 35 -0.05 4.74 -13.28
CA THR A 35 1.08 4.68 -14.20
C THR A 35 2.25 3.94 -13.55
N THR A 36 2.56 4.28 -12.30
CA THR A 36 3.65 3.63 -11.56
C THR A 36 3.35 2.14 -11.35
N ALA A 37 2.11 1.81 -10.98
CA ALA A 37 1.72 0.43 -10.77
C ALA A 37 1.85 -0.41 -12.04
N ARG A 38 1.41 0.11 -13.17
CA ARG A 38 1.52 -0.59 -14.46
C ARG A 38 2.97 -0.86 -14.83
N GLN A 39 3.84 0.14 -14.65
CA GLN A 39 5.26 0.00 -14.95
C GLN A 39 5.91 -1.06 -14.07
N LEU A 40 5.58 -1.07 -12.77
CA LEU A 40 6.13 -2.04 -11.84
C LEU A 40 5.62 -3.46 -12.14
N ALA A 41 4.34 -3.59 -12.47
CA ALA A 41 3.76 -4.88 -12.82
C ALA A 41 4.43 -5.46 -14.07
N ASP A 42 4.69 -4.61 -15.08
CA ASP A 42 5.38 -5.03 -16.30
C ASP A 42 6.79 -5.55 -16.02
N LYS A 43 7.42 -5.10 -14.94
CA LYS A 43 8.75 -5.55 -14.53
C LYS A 43 8.71 -6.74 -13.60
N GLY A 44 7.54 -7.30 -13.35
CA GLY A 44 7.40 -8.48 -12.50
C GLY A 44 7.22 -8.20 -11.03
N CYS A 45 7.03 -6.94 -10.63
CA CYS A 45 6.76 -6.61 -9.25
C CYS A 45 5.40 -7.19 -8.83
N ARG A 46 5.33 -7.77 -7.64
CA ARG A 46 4.13 -8.43 -7.15
C ARG A 46 3.46 -7.74 -5.99
N MET A 47 4.12 -6.76 -5.40
CA MET A 47 3.58 -5.97 -4.30
C MET A 47 3.82 -4.50 -4.55
N PHE A 48 2.74 -3.73 -4.47
CA PHE A 48 2.75 -2.29 -4.69
C PHE A 48 2.43 -1.57 -3.40
N ARG A 49 3.14 -0.48 -3.13
CA ARG A 49 2.83 0.35 -1.98
C ARG A 49 2.53 1.77 -2.42
N ALA A 50 1.67 2.46 -1.67
CA ALA A 50 1.48 3.90 -1.80
C ALA A 50 0.95 4.43 -0.47
N GLY A 51 1.59 5.45 0.07
CA GLY A 51 1.10 6.08 1.29
C GLY A 51 -0.05 7.03 0.96
N VAL A 52 -1.20 6.85 1.61
CA VAL A 52 -2.36 7.72 1.40
C VAL A 52 -2.57 8.67 2.55
N TRP A 53 -2.01 8.37 3.72
CA TRP A 53 -2.00 9.27 4.87
C TRP A 53 -0.55 9.58 5.22
N LYS A 54 -0.21 10.86 5.36
CA LYS A 54 1.14 11.31 5.69
C LYS A 54 1.11 12.22 6.91
N PRO A 55 1.24 11.65 8.11
CA PRO A 55 1.29 12.47 9.33
C PRO A 55 2.42 13.49 9.23
N ARG A 56 2.13 14.74 9.60
CA ARG A 56 3.11 15.83 9.57
C ARG A 56 3.27 16.41 10.97
N THR A 57 4.48 16.79 11.29
CA THR A 57 4.76 17.48 12.55
C THR A 57 4.38 18.94 12.48
N LYS A 58 4.28 19.50 11.27
CA LYS A 58 3.88 20.91 11.09
C LYS A 58 2.46 20.99 10.54
N PRO A 59 1.56 21.75 11.17
CA PRO A 59 0.22 21.99 10.62
C PRO A 59 0.31 22.62 9.23
N GLY A 60 -0.62 22.27 8.34
CA GLY A 60 -0.69 22.83 7.00
C GLY A 60 0.17 22.16 5.95
N GLY A 61 0.99 21.16 6.33
CA GLY A 61 1.72 20.36 5.37
C GLY A 61 0.81 19.39 4.64
N PHE A 62 1.30 18.84 3.51
CA PHE A 62 0.55 17.82 2.77
C PHE A 62 0.44 16.54 3.63
N GLU A 63 -0.76 16.19 4.01
CA GLU A 63 -1.04 15.05 4.88
C GLU A 63 -1.45 13.79 4.12
N GLY A 64 -1.29 13.80 2.80
CA GLY A 64 -1.71 12.70 1.95
C GLY A 64 -3.07 12.96 1.32
N VAL A 65 -3.43 12.12 0.37
CA VAL A 65 -4.72 12.23 -0.31
C VAL A 65 -5.87 11.67 0.52
N GLY A 66 -5.56 10.89 1.54
CA GLY A 66 -6.57 10.32 2.42
C GLY A 66 -7.31 9.15 1.81
N SER A 67 -8.53 8.92 2.27
CA SER A 67 -9.32 7.74 1.92
C SER A 67 -9.54 7.56 0.42
N VAL A 68 -9.55 8.62 -0.38
CA VAL A 68 -9.72 8.49 -1.82
C VAL A 68 -8.58 7.68 -2.45
N GLY A 69 -7.38 7.76 -1.87
CA GLY A 69 -6.25 6.97 -2.35
C GLY A 69 -6.45 5.48 -2.20
N LEU A 70 -7.28 5.05 -1.26
CA LEU A 70 -7.59 3.63 -1.10
C LEU A 70 -8.34 3.08 -2.31
N THR A 71 -9.18 3.90 -2.95
CA THR A 71 -9.87 3.48 -4.17
C THR A 71 -8.88 3.25 -5.30
N TRP A 72 -7.80 4.04 -5.34
CA TRP A 72 -6.75 3.86 -6.33
C TRP A 72 -5.99 2.55 -6.09
N LEU A 73 -5.74 2.21 -4.83
CA LEU A 73 -5.11 0.92 -4.49
C LEU A 73 -6.01 -0.26 -4.88
N GLN A 74 -7.32 -0.12 -4.73
CA GLN A 74 -8.26 -1.14 -5.19
C GLN A 74 -8.15 -1.34 -6.70
N GLU A 75 -8.06 -0.25 -7.46
CA GLU A 75 -7.89 -0.33 -8.91
C GLU A 75 -6.56 -0.98 -9.30
N VAL A 76 -5.49 -0.70 -8.55
CA VAL A 76 -4.21 -1.35 -8.79
C VAL A 76 -4.34 -2.87 -8.65
N LYS A 77 -4.98 -3.34 -7.58
CA LYS A 77 -5.22 -4.78 -7.40
C LYS A 77 -6.02 -5.37 -8.55
N LYS A 78 -7.07 -4.69 -8.93
CA LYS A 78 -7.98 -5.17 -9.97
C LYS A 78 -7.30 -5.24 -11.33
N GLU A 79 -6.51 -4.23 -11.67
CA GLU A 79 -5.89 -4.14 -12.98
C GLU A 79 -4.61 -4.98 -13.10
N THR A 80 -3.79 -5.04 -12.05
CA THR A 80 -2.46 -5.65 -12.13
C THR A 80 -2.36 -7.01 -11.43
N GLY A 81 -3.27 -7.29 -10.51
CA GLY A 81 -3.18 -8.49 -9.68
C GLY A 81 -2.14 -8.39 -8.57
N MET A 82 -1.45 -7.26 -8.42
CA MET A 82 -0.49 -7.08 -7.34
C MET A 82 -1.21 -6.98 -5.99
N LEU A 83 -0.56 -7.45 -4.94
CA LEU A 83 -0.97 -7.13 -3.58
C LEU A 83 -0.63 -5.68 -3.30
N VAL A 84 -1.38 -5.03 -2.42
CA VAL A 84 -1.18 -3.61 -2.13
C VAL A 84 -0.94 -3.37 -0.65
N ALA A 85 -0.12 -2.36 -0.36
CA ALA A 85 0.28 -1.99 0.99
C ALA A 85 0.15 -0.48 1.18
N THR A 86 -0.16 -0.08 2.41
CA THR A 86 -0.20 1.34 2.76
C THR A 86 0.22 1.55 4.21
N GLU A 87 0.57 2.80 4.54
CA GLU A 87 0.96 3.20 5.87
C GLU A 87 -0.28 3.59 6.67
N VAL A 88 -0.30 3.21 7.94
CA VAL A 88 -1.38 3.58 8.86
C VAL A 88 -0.78 4.20 10.12
N ALA A 89 -1.50 5.14 10.73
CA ALA A 89 -1.03 5.82 11.93
C ALA A 89 -2.02 5.72 13.09
N ASN A 90 -3.26 5.31 12.84
CA ASN A 90 -4.28 5.22 13.88
C ASN A 90 -5.31 4.14 13.54
N LYS A 91 -6.22 3.91 14.48
CA LYS A 91 -7.23 2.88 14.35
C LYS A 91 -8.15 3.11 13.15
N GLN A 92 -8.54 4.36 12.90
CA GLN A 92 -9.42 4.68 11.78
C GLN A 92 -8.76 4.34 10.45
N HIS A 93 -7.47 4.63 10.29
CA HIS A 93 -6.71 4.26 9.09
C HIS A 93 -6.75 2.74 8.88
N VAL A 94 -6.54 1.98 9.96
CA VAL A 94 -6.56 0.51 9.88
C VAL A 94 -7.92 0.03 9.40
N GLU A 95 -8.99 0.54 9.99
CA GLU A 95 -10.34 0.12 9.62
C GLU A 95 -10.66 0.43 8.16
N GLU A 96 -10.33 1.64 7.71
CA GLU A 96 -10.58 2.05 6.33
C GLU A 96 -9.75 1.22 5.35
N ALA A 97 -8.47 0.98 5.66
CA ALA A 97 -7.61 0.20 4.79
C ALA A 97 -8.07 -1.25 4.68
N LEU A 98 -8.45 -1.87 5.79
CA LEU A 98 -8.96 -3.23 5.77
C LEU A 98 -10.27 -3.33 4.98
N ASN A 99 -11.16 -2.37 5.16
CA ASN A 99 -12.41 -2.35 4.40
C ASN A 99 -12.19 -2.18 2.90
N ALA A 100 -11.11 -1.50 2.51
CA ALA A 100 -10.75 -1.33 1.11
C ALA A 100 -10.02 -2.54 0.52
N GLY A 101 -9.68 -3.53 1.34
CA GLY A 101 -9.00 -4.73 0.86
C GLY A 101 -7.49 -4.59 0.73
N VAL A 102 -6.89 -3.65 1.45
CA VAL A 102 -5.43 -3.52 1.48
C VAL A 102 -4.83 -4.75 2.15
N ASP A 103 -3.80 -5.32 1.55
CA ASP A 103 -3.24 -6.60 1.97
C ASP A 103 -2.20 -6.47 3.08
N VAL A 104 -1.43 -5.40 3.07
CA VAL A 104 -0.35 -5.19 4.04
C VAL A 104 -0.42 -3.77 4.57
N LEU A 105 -0.32 -3.63 5.89
CA LEU A 105 -0.29 -2.34 6.56
C LEU A 105 1.03 -2.22 7.30
N TRP A 106 1.67 -1.04 7.24
CA TRP A 106 2.79 -0.77 8.12
C TRP A 106 2.47 0.45 8.99
N ILE A 107 3.03 0.43 10.19
CA ILE A 107 2.80 1.49 11.16
C ILE A 107 3.91 2.52 11.01
N GLY A 108 3.50 3.72 10.64
CA GLY A 108 4.43 4.83 10.46
C GLY A 108 4.61 5.67 11.71
#